data_c070bab7f91f425a25189413f33de6e7
#
_entry.id   c070bab7f91f425a25189413f33de6e7
#
_cell.length_a   1.000
_cell.length_b   1.000
_cell.length_c   1.000
_cell.angle_alpha   90.00
_cell.angle_beta   90.00
_cell.angle_gamma   90.00
#
_symmetry.space_group_name_H-M   'P 1'
#
loop_
_entity.id
_entity.type
_entity.pdbx_description
1 polymer ?
#
loop_
_entity_poly.entity_id
_entity_poly.type
_entity_poly.pdbx_seq_one_letter_code
_entity_poly.pdbx_strand_id
1 'polypeptide(L)'
;MDIGVIGVGTMGQNHARVYSELKSVDSVKVFDVNETAAQNVAAKNGIECAKSMDELLRSVDAVSLCVPTPYHYTTAKEVLDAGVHVLIEKPICLTSQEAEDLIKLIPDDLVVGVGHIERFNPIIAEIKRIVKDPLYVEIKRHNPASARVTGSSVVEDLMIHDIDIVFHALFDGDYSMQSFCTFDICGAMFRFDTTPVYLSASRKSSKKIRIIHIEEEEFTIQGDFMTQEIYVYRKPEQYRVEEQRYVQDNIIEKVMVGKVEPLKTELSTFVDCVKKGIPFTVTPEQGLANVRVCEAIKKQMI
;
A
#
# COMPACT_ATOMS: atom_id res chain seq x y z
N MET A 1 -10.42 -22.12 6.14
CA MET A 1 -9.44 -21.25 6.85
C MET A 1 -10.23 -20.23 7.65
N ASP A 2 -9.97 -20.17 8.92
CA ASP A 2 -10.62 -19.27 9.85
C ASP A 2 -9.76 -18.01 10.03
N ILE A 3 -10.35 -16.85 9.85
CA ILE A 3 -9.62 -15.55 9.82
C ILE A 3 -10.08 -14.64 10.95
N GLY A 4 -9.10 -14.03 11.61
CA GLY A 4 -9.32 -12.98 12.59
C GLY A 4 -9.05 -11.58 12.03
N VAL A 5 -9.74 -10.57 12.56
CA VAL A 5 -9.40 -9.16 12.36
C VAL A 5 -9.25 -8.49 13.72
N ILE A 6 -8.05 -8.00 14.00
CA ILE A 6 -7.72 -7.32 15.26
C ILE A 6 -7.71 -5.81 14.98
N GLY A 7 -8.61 -5.10 15.66
CA GLY A 7 -8.88 -3.69 15.41
C GLY A 7 -9.95 -3.48 14.34
N VAL A 8 -11.08 -2.88 14.70
CA VAL A 8 -12.20 -2.62 13.77
C VAL A 8 -12.38 -1.13 13.45
N GLY A 9 -11.28 -0.41 13.35
CA GLY A 9 -11.23 0.94 12.77
C GLY A 9 -11.64 0.91 11.29
N THR A 10 -11.36 2.00 10.57
CA THR A 10 -11.76 2.12 9.14
C THR A 10 -11.23 0.97 8.28
N MET A 11 -9.94 0.58 8.44
CA MET A 11 -9.36 -0.51 7.64
C MET A 11 -9.88 -1.86 8.13
N GLY A 12 -9.92 -2.13 9.44
CA GLY A 12 -10.41 -3.41 9.95
C GLY A 12 -11.87 -3.72 9.57
N GLN A 13 -12.74 -2.70 9.50
CA GLN A 13 -14.10 -2.88 8.96
C GLN A 13 -14.10 -3.32 7.50
N ASN A 14 -13.21 -2.76 6.68
CA ASN A 14 -13.08 -3.16 5.28
C ASN A 14 -12.50 -4.57 5.16
N HIS A 15 -11.50 -4.94 5.98
CA HIS A 15 -10.94 -6.29 6.02
C HIS A 15 -12.01 -7.32 6.42
N ALA A 16 -12.76 -7.06 7.50
CA ALA A 16 -13.83 -7.92 7.95
C ALA A 16 -14.89 -8.16 6.87
N ARG A 17 -15.31 -7.08 6.16
CA ARG A 17 -16.25 -7.17 5.03
C ARG A 17 -15.68 -8.03 3.92
N VAL A 18 -14.45 -7.72 3.47
CA VAL A 18 -13.86 -8.45 2.33
C VAL A 18 -13.66 -9.92 2.65
N TYR A 19 -13.13 -10.25 3.85
CA TYR A 19 -12.97 -11.66 4.24
C TYR A 19 -14.32 -12.40 4.29
N SER A 20 -15.39 -11.77 4.75
CA SER A 20 -16.73 -12.40 4.76
C SER A 20 -17.30 -12.68 3.36
N GLU A 21 -16.78 -11.99 2.33
CA GLU A 21 -17.15 -12.20 0.93
C GLU A 21 -16.27 -13.24 0.21
N LEU A 22 -15.13 -13.64 0.80
CA LEU A 22 -14.20 -14.57 0.17
C LEU A 22 -14.65 -16.02 0.37
N LYS A 23 -14.90 -16.74 -0.73
CA LYS A 23 -15.26 -18.17 -0.71
C LYS A 23 -14.17 -19.08 -0.15
N SER A 24 -12.93 -18.60 -0.08
CA SER A 24 -11.77 -19.32 0.44
C SER A 24 -11.62 -19.21 1.96
N VAL A 25 -12.49 -18.45 2.63
CA VAL A 25 -12.55 -18.25 4.08
C VAL A 25 -13.78 -18.97 4.62
N ASP A 26 -13.61 -19.77 5.67
CA ASP A 26 -14.68 -20.58 6.26
C ASP A 26 -15.42 -19.78 7.34
N SER A 27 -14.68 -19.07 8.19
CA SER A 27 -15.24 -18.19 9.21
C SER A 27 -14.42 -16.92 9.40
N VAL A 28 -15.08 -15.87 9.85
CA VAL A 28 -14.43 -14.58 10.19
C VAL A 28 -14.83 -14.20 11.62
N LYS A 29 -13.82 -13.81 12.41
CA LYS A 29 -14.01 -13.26 13.75
C LYS A 29 -13.35 -11.92 13.89
N VAL A 30 -13.93 -11.02 14.65
CA VAL A 30 -13.34 -9.70 14.93
C VAL A 30 -13.07 -9.52 16.41
N PHE A 31 -12.04 -8.76 16.74
CA PHE A 31 -11.73 -8.31 18.08
C PHE A 31 -11.31 -6.84 18.06
N ASP A 32 -11.79 -6.07 19.03
CA ASP A 32 -11.35 -4.71 19.31
C ASP A 32 -11.46 -4.45 20.82
N VAL A 33 -10.59 -3.62 21.36
CA VAL A 33 -10.67 -3.17 22.76
C VAL A 33 -11.97 -2.38 23.03
N ASN A 34 -12.56 -1.80 21.99
CA ASN A 34 -13.91 -1.26 22.02
C ASN A 34 -14.90 -2.35 21.61
N GLU A 35 -15.38 -3.09 22.60
CA GLU A 35 -16.31 -4.21 22.42
C GLU A 35 -17.57 -3.81 21.62
N THR A 36 -18.13 -2.63 21.87
CA THR A 36 -19.32 -2.14 21.15
C THR A 36 -19.02 -1.96 19.64
N ALA A 37 -17.84 -1.45 19.31
CA ALA A 37 -17.43 -1.32 17.91
C ALA A 37 -17.27 -2.69 17.25
N ALA A 38 -16.64 -3.65 17.93
CA ALA A 38 -16.47 -5.02 17.45
C ALA A 38 -17.82 -5.72 17.22
N GLN A 39 -18.75 -5.63 18.17
CA GLN A 39 -20.09 -6.18 18.05
C GLN A 39 -20.88 -5.58 16.87
N ASN A 40 -20.78 -4.26 16.67
CA ASN A 40 -21.45 -3.59 15.55
C ASN A 40 -20.92 -4.08 14.20
N VAL A 41 -19.59 -4.25 14.07
CA VAL A 41 -18.98 -4.76 12.84
C VAL A 41 -19.33 -6.23 12.61
N ALA A 42 -19.34 -7.03 13.66
CA ALA A 42 -19.74 -8.42 13.60
C ALA A 42 -21.20 -8.57 13.12
N ALA A 43 -22.11 -7.84 13.75
CA ALA A 43 -23.54 -7.87 13.38
C ALA A 43 -23.78 -7.40 11.94
N LYS A 44 -23.07 -6.32 11.50
CA LYS A 44 -23.20 -5.77 10.16
C LYS A 44 -22.80 -6.75 9.07
N ASN A 45 -21.78 -7.57 9.30
CA ASN A 45 -21.22 -8.49 8.32
C ASN A 45 -21.66 -9.95 8.54
N GLY A 46 -22.48 -10.24 9.57
CA GLY A 46 -22.91 -11.61 9.89
C GLY A 46 -21.76 -12.53 10.32
N ILE A 47 -20.77 -11.97 11.05
CA ILE A 47 -19.57 -12.67 11.52
C ILE A 47 -19.50 -12.68 13.05
N GLU A 48 -18.56 -13.41 13.62
CA GLU A 48 -18.42 -13.55 15.06
C GLU A 48 -17.58 -12.42 15.70
N CYS A 49 -17.87 -12.11 16.96
CA CYS A 49 -17.06 -11.22 17.80
C CYS A 49 -16.43 -12.03 18.93
N ALA A 50 -15.09 -12.05 18.99
CA ALA A 50 -14.36 -12.67 20.08
C ALA A 50 -14.38 -11.78 21.33
N LYS A 51 -14.43 -12.38 22.52
CA LYS A 51 -14.46 -11.67 23.81
C LYS A 51 -13.07 -11.19 24.26
N SER A 52 -12.02 -11.83 23.75
CA SER A 52 -10.63 -11.46 24.05
C SER A 52 -9.74 -11.80 22.86
N MET A 53 -8.56 -11.19 22.83
CA MET A 53 -7.55 -11.52 21.82
C MET A 53 -7.08 -12.97 21.93
N ASP A 54 -6.90 -13.50 23.14
CA ASP A 54 -6.58 -14.91 23.38
C ASP A 54 -7.63 -15.87 22.81
N GLU A 55 -8.92 -15.55 22.97
CA GLU A 55 -10.02 -16.34 22.39
C GLU A 55 -9.95 -16.31 20.86
N LEU A 56 -9.71 -15.13 20.27
CA LEU A 56 -9.54 -14.99 18.84
C LEU A 56 -8.40 -15.86 18.33
N LEU A 57 -7.19 -15.66 18.89
CA LEU A 57 -5.96 -16.30 18.41
C LEU A 57 -6.00 -17.83 18.52
N ARG A 58 -6.71 -18.40 19.50
CA ARG A 58 -6.91 -19.86 19.62
C ARG A 58 -7.89 -20.45 18.60
N SER A 59 -8.64 -19.62 17.90
CA SER A 59 -9.75 -20.05 17.05
C SER A 59 -9.59 -19.70 15.58
N VAL A 60 -8.42 -19.16 15.18
CA VAL A 60 -8.17 -18.73 13.80
C VAL A 60 -6.82 -19.21 13.30
N ASP A 61 -6.69 -19.37 11.99
CA ASP A 61 -5.44 -19.76 11.33
C ASP A 61 -4.56 -18.53 11.02
N ALA A 62 -5.20 -17.40 10.71
CA ALA A 62 -4.51 -16.17 10.33
C ALA A 62 -5.30 -14.93 10.77
N VAL A 63 -4.60 -13.80 10.91
CA VAL A 63 -5.23 -12.52 11.27
C VAL A 63 -4.80 -11.38 10.36
N SER A 64 -5.69 -10.39 10.20
CA SER A 64 -5.31 -9.04 9.81
C SER A 64 -5.21 -8.15 11.03
N LEU A 65 -4.05 -7.51 11.19
CA LEU A 65 -3.76 -6.57 12.26
C LEU A 65 -4.01 -5.15 11.78
N CYS A 66 -5.11 -4.55 12.24
CA CYS A 66 -5.62 -3.25 11.80
C CYS A 66 -5.77 -2.24 12.96
N VAL A 67 -5.01 -2.44 14.04
CA VAL A 67 -4.95 -1.51 15.17
C VAL A 67 -4.20 -0.23 14.77
N PRO A 68 -4.23 0.87 15.55
CA PRO A 68 -3.37 2.02 15.29
C PRO A 68 -1.88 1.66 15.34
N THR A 69 -1.08 2.27 14.47
CA THR A 69 0.34 1.97 14.27
C THR A 69 1.19 1.85 15.54
N PRO A 70 1.02 2.69 16.59
CA PRO A 70 1.79 2.53 17.83
C PRO A 70 1.64 1.18 18.53
N TYR A 71 0.61 0.42 18.19
CA TYR A 71 0.35 -0.91 18.77
C TYR A 71 0.74 -2.07 17.85
N HIS A 72 1.21 -1.80 16.62
CA HIS A 72 1.55 -2.85 15.65
C HIS A 72 2.58 -3.82 16.20
N TYR A 73 3.72 -3.31 16.71
CA TYR A 73 4.81 -4.14 17.22
C TYR A 73 4.36 -5.08 18.35
N THR A 74 3.71 -4.53 19.38
CA THR A 74 3.29 -5.31 20.55
C THR A 74 2.23 -6.34 20.20
N THR A 75 1.24 -5.96 19.42
CA THR A 75 0.16 -6.86 19.04
C THR A 75 0.63 -7.92 18.03
N ALA A 76 1.49 -7.56 17.06
CA ALA A 76 2.06 -8.52 16.14
C ALA A 76 2.90 -9.58 16.86
N LYS A 77 3.67 -9.17 17.88
CA LYS A 77 4.42 -10.11 18.72
C LYS A 77 3.51 -11.12 19.42
N GLU A 78 2.40 -10.67 20.02
CA GLU A 78 1.41 -11.57 20.65
C GLU A 78 0.81 -12.56 19.64
N VAL A 79 0.55 -12.11 18.40
CA VAL A 79 0.06 -12.98 17.33
C VAL A 79 1.09 -14.02 16.93
N LEU A 80 2.37 -13.63 16.77
CA LEU A 80 3.47 -14.53 16.43
C LEU A 80 3.72 -15.55 17.55
N ASP A 81 3.70 -15.11 18.81
CA ASP A 81 3.85 -15.97 19.99
C ASP A 81 2.72 -17.03 20.10
N ALA A 82 1.53 -16.71 19.54
CA ALA A 82 0.41 -17.66 19.44
C ALA A 82 0.50 -18.61 18.24
N GLY A 83 1.50 -18.47 17.36
CA GLY A 83 1.68 -19.30 16.17
C GLY A 83 0.66 -19.02 15.05
N VAL A 84 0.17 -17.79 14.93
CA VAL A 84 -0.87 -17.39 13.97
C VAL A 84 -0.25 -16.56 12.84
N HIS A 85 -0.61 -16.87 11.59
CA HIS A 85 -0.19 -16.06 10.42
C HIS A 85 -0.74 -14.64 10.49
N VAL A 86 0.00 -13.64 10.00
CA VAL A 86 -0.43 -12.24 10.15
C VAL A 86 -0.18 -11.37 8.93
N LEU A 87 -1.21 -10.62 8.54
CA LEU A 87 -1.12 -9.47 7.65
C LEU A 87 -1.19 -8.19 8.50
N ILE A 88 -0.08 -7.45 8.58
CA ILE A 88 0.02 -6.22 9.37
C ILE A 88 -0.28 -5.03 8.47
N GLU A 89 -1.23 -4.18 8.84
CA GLU A 89 -1.49 -2.93 8.11
C GLU A 89 -0.26 -2.01 8.08
N LYS A 90 -0.17 -1.20 7.04
CA LYS A 90 0.92 -0.22 6.89
C LYS A 90 0.79 0.96 7.88
N PRO A 91 1.92 1.52 8.31
CA PRO A 91 3.28 0.99 8.22
C PRO A 91 3.45 -0.23 9.13
N ILE A 92 4.37 -1.13 8.81
CA ILE A 92 4.57 -2.38 9.58
C ILE A 92 4.75 -2.13 11.09
N CYS A 93 5.50 -1.08 11.47
CA CYS A 93 5.72 -0.63 12.84
C CYS A 93 5.86 0.90 12.85
N LEU A 94 5.89 1.50 14.03
CA LEU A 94 6.05 2.94 14.21
C LEU A 94 7.47 3.40 13.84
N THR A 95 8.48 2.56 14.14
CA THR A 95 9.89 2.84 13.88
C THR A 95 10.57 1.70 13.14
N SER A 96 11.66 2.01 12.44
CA SER A 96 12.48 0.99 11.78
C SER A 96 13.10 0.01 12.79
N GLN A 97 13.44 0.46 14.01
CA GLN A 97 13.95 -0.40 15.05
C GLN A 97 12.93 -1.44 15.51
N GLU A 98 11.68 -1.02 15.74
CA GLU A 98 10.58 -1.96 16.07
C GLU A 98 10.37 -2.99 14.93
N ALA A 99 10.43 -2.53 13.67
CA ALA A 99 10.28 -3.43 12.52
C ALA A 99 11.44 -4.44 12.42
N GLU A 100 12.68 -4.00 12.65
CA GLU A 100 13.86 -4.89 12.70
C GLU A 100 13.74 -5.94 13.82
N ASP A 101 13.27 -5.52 14.98
CA ASP A 101 13.12 -6.43 16.11
C ASP A 101 11.95 -7.38 15.91
N LEU A 102 10.85 -6.95 15.27
CA LEU A 102 9.73 -7.80 14.89
C LEU A 102 10.16 -8.89 13.89
N ILE A 103 10.92 -8.52 12.85
CA ILE A 103 11.38 -9.46 11.82
C ILE A 103 12.19 -10.61 12.41
N LYS A 104 13.04 -10.33 13.42
CA LYS A 104 13.82 -11.36 14.11
C LYS A 104 12.97 -12.36 14.90
N LEU A 105 11.73 -12.00 15.22
CA LEU A 105 10.80 -12.83 15.98
C LEU A 105 9.91 -13.71 15.08
N ILE A 106 9.94 -13.51 13.75
CA ILE A 106 9.09 -14.26 12.83
C ILE A 106 9.58 -15.70 12.71
N PRO A 107 8.76 -16.70 13.08
CA PRO A 107 9.08 -18.10 12.85
C PRO A 107 9.06 -18.44 11.36
N ASP A 108 9.89 -19.39 10.93
CA ASP A 108 10.05 -19.79 9.52
C ASP A 108 8.76 -20.39 8.93
N ASP A 109 7.88 -20.94 9.75
CA ASP A 109 6.63 -21.58 9.36
C ASP A 109 5.43 -20.61 9.31
N LEU A 110 5.62 -19.38 9.74
CA LEU A 110 4.55 -18.37 9.68
C LEU A 110 4.64 -17.48 8.44
N VAL A 111 3.51 -17.29 7.80
CA VAL A 111 3.36 -16.28 6.74
C VAL A 111 3.05 -14.93 7.38
N VAL A 112 3.97 -14.00 7.22
CA VAL A 112 3.83 -12.62 7.67
C VAL A 112 3.87 -11.70 6.45
N GLY A 113 2.91 -10.78 6.34
CA GLY A 113 2.81 -9.82 5.26
C GLY A 113 2.54 -8.41 5.75
N VAL A 114 2.76 -7.43 4.88
CA VAL A 114 2.46 -6.01 5.17
C VAL A 114 1.40 -5.49 4.20
N GLY A 115 0.39 -4.80 4.73
CA GLY A 115 -0.79 -4.32 4.01
C GLY A 115 -0.51 -3.07 3.15
N HIS A 116 0.37 -3.18 2.15
CA HIS A 116 0.57 -2.14 1.15
C HIS A 116 -0.40 -2.33 -0.03
N ILE A 117 -1.66 -2.04 0.22
CA ILE A 117 -2.80 -2.25 -0.69
C ILE A 117 -2.58 -1.75 -2.14
N GLU A 118 -1.87 -0.62 -2.32
CA GLU A 118 -1.63 -0.06 -3.66
C GLU A 118 -0.73 -0.94 -4.52
N ARG A 119 0.04 -1.88 -3.93
CA ARG A 119 0.80 -2.90 -4.67
C ARG A 119 -0.13 -3.85 -5.45
N PHE A 120 -1.37 -4.00 -4.98
CA PHE A 120 -2.42 -4.84 -5.58
C PHE A 120 -3.36 -4.07 -6.49
N ASN A 121 -3.08 -2.78 -6.72
CA ASN A 121 -3.78 -2.00 -7.73
C ASN A 121 -3.39 -2.53 -9.12
N PRO A 122 -4.34 -2.92 -9.97
CA PRO A 122 -4.05 -3.63 -11.22
C PRO A 122 -3.21 -2.80 -12.20
N ILE A 123 -3.22 -1.46 -12.09
CA ILE A 123 -2.37 -0.62 -12.95
C ILE A 123 -0.88 -0.85 -12.68
N ILE A 124 -0.48 -1.24 -11.47
CA ILE A 124 0.94 -1.44 -11.12
C ILE A 124 1.52 -2.63 -11.88
N ALA A 125 0.79 -3.74 -11.95
CA ALA A 125 1.23 -4.91 -12.72
C ALA A 125 1.39 -4.58 -14.22
N GLU A 126 0.46 -3.80 -14.79
CA GLU A 126 0.53 -3.38 -16.19
C GLU A 126 1.65 -2.36 -16.43
N ILE A 127 1.82 -1.37 -15.55
CA ILE A 127 2.93 -0.41 -15.63
C ILE A 127 4.27 -1.15 -15.58
N LYS A 128 4.46 -2.07 -14.63
CA LYS A 128 5.68 -2.87 -14.51
C LYS A 128 6.00 -3.68 -15.78
N ARG A 129 4.97 -4.10 -16.53
CA ARG A 129 5.14 -4.82 -17.79
C ARG A 129 5.54 -3.91 -18.95
N ILE A 130 5.09 -2.65 -18.95
CA ILE A 130 5.29 -1.69 -20.03
C ILE A 130 6.63 -0.96 -19.86
N VAL A 131 6.93 -0.52 -18.63
CA VAL A 131 8.14 0.24 -18.29
C VAL A 131 9.39 -0.62 -18.44
N LYS A 132 10.43 -0.04 -19.06
CA LYS A 132 11.71 -0.71 -19.31
C LYS A 132 12.90 0.10 -18.81
N ASP A 133 12.98 1.36 -19.24
CA ASP A 133 14.10 2.26 -18.95
C ASP A 133 13.57 3.69 -18.67
N PRO A 134 12.97 3.92 -17.49
CA PRO A 134 12.31 5.18 -17.19
C PRO A 134 13.34 6.31 -17.07
N LEU A 135 13.11 7.39 -17.81
CA LEU A 135 13.91 8.62 -17.77
C LEU A 135 13.45 9.56 -16.66
N TYR A 136 12.17 9.50 -16.29
CA TYR A 136 11.56 10.29 -15.22
C TYR A 136 10.32 9.60 -14.67
N VAL A 137 10.11 9.69 -13.35
CA VAL A 137 8.88 9.21 -12.68
C VAL A 137 8.34 10.27 -11.75
N GLU A 138 7.05 10.56 -11.84
CA GLU A 138 6.33 11.38 -10.88
C GLU A 138 5.12 10.63 -10.33
N ILE A 139 4.96 10.62 -8.98
CA ILE A 139 3.72 10.15 -8.35
C ILE A 139 3.15 11.26 -7.48
N LYS A 140 1.87 11.52 -7.66
CA LYS A 140 1.14 12.53 -6.92
C LYS A 140 -0.02 11.90 -6.15
N ARG A 141 0.01 12.04 -4.81
CA ARG A 141 -1.02 11.52 -3.90
C ARG A 141 -1.54 12.61 -2.99
N HIS A 142 -2.58 13.28 -3.44
CA HIS A 142 -3.20 14.38 -2.73
C HIS A 142 -4.62 14.00 -2.29
N ASN A 143 -4.92 14.21 -1.02
CA ASN A 143 -6.26 14.02 -0.46
C ASN A 143 -6.72 15.32 0.22
N PRO A 144 -8.01 15.63 0.21
CA PRO A 144 -8.56 16.61 1.15
C PRO A 144 -8.31 16.14 2.58
N ALA A 145 -7.99 17.08 3.49
CA ALA A 145 -7.80 16.75 4.89
C ALA A 145 -9.02 15.99 5.42
N SER A 146 -8.81 14.83 6.00
CA SER A 146 -9.85 14.15 6.75
C SER A 146 -9.60 14.39 8.24
N ALA A 147 -10.64 14.61 9.01
CA ALA A 147 -10.58 14.72 10.47
C ALA A 147 -10.06 13.44 11.17
N ARG A 148 -9.75 12.41 10.40
CA ARG A 148 -9.35 11.07 10.88
C ARG A 148 -7.85 10.93 11.17
N VAL A 149 -7.01 11.80 10.59
CA VAL A 149 -5.55 11.65 10.69
C VAL A 149 -5.03 12.56 11.78
N THR A 150 -4.93 12.02 12.98
CA THR A 150 -4.25 12.65 14.10
C THR A 150 -3.02 11.79 14.46
N GLY A 151 -1.85 12.39 14.49
CA GLY A 151 -0.64 11.75 15.04
C GLY A 151 0.37 11.19 14.02
N SER A 152 0.02 11.00 12.73
CA SER A 152 0.98 10.62 11.69
C SER A 152 1.19 11.73 10.67
N SER A 153 2.41 11.87 10.13
CA SER A 153 2.71 12.81 9.07
C SER A 153 2.11 12.35 7.72
N VAL A 154 2.05 13.26 6.74
CA VAL A 154 1.62 12.94 5.38
C VAL A 154 2.53 11.88 4.71
N VAL A 155 3.77 11.75 5.17
CA VAL A 155 4.73 10.76 4.67
C VAL A 155 4.28 9.35 5.03
N GLU A 156 3.97 9.11 6.31
CA GLU A 156 3.53 7.80 6.82
C GLU A 156 2.09 7.46 6.43
N ASP A 157 1.26 8.49 6.24
CA ASP A 157 -0.15 8.29 5.89
C ASP A 157 -0.34 8.05 4.39
N LEU A 158 0.23 8.91 3.54
CA LEU A 158 0.00 8.92 2.09
C LEU A 158 1.22 8.52 1.28
N MET A 159 2.38 9.17 1.48
CA MET A 159 3.55 8.98 0.63
C MET A 159 4.13 7.57 0.71
N ILE A 160 3.97 6.88 1.83
CA ILE A 160 4.46 5.51 2.05
C ILE A 160 3.94 4.52 0.99
N HIS A 161 2.74 4.74 0.44
CA HIS A 161 2.21 3.91 -0.64
C HIS A 161 3.01 4.10 -1.95
N ASP A 162 3.43 5.32 -2.21
CA ASP A 162 4.18 5.65 -3.43
C ASP A 162 5.66 5.26 -3.27
N ILE A 163 6.21 5.37 -2.05
CA ILE A 163 7.51 4.82 -1.68
C ILE A 163 7.51 3.30 -1.96
N ASP A 164 6.52 2.58 -1.49
CA ASP A 164 6.40 1.14 -1.71
C ASP A 164 6.39 0.77 -3.19
N ILE A 165 5.65 1.50 -4.02
CA ILE A 165 5.60 1.28 -5.46
C ILE A 165 6.96 1.54 -6.11
N VAL A 166 7.60 2.68 -5.79
CA VAL A 166 8.88 3.06 -6.37
C VAL A 166 9.96 2.05 -6.02
N PHE A 167 10.10 1.70 -4.74
CA PHE A 167 11.22 0.90 -4.24
C PHE A 167 11.07 -0.61 -4.45
N HIS A 168 9.87 -1.10 -4.75
CA HIS A 168 9.64 -2.55 -4.84
C HIS A 168 8.90 -2.98 -6.11
N ALA A 169 8.43 -2.03 -6.92
CA ALA A 169 7.80 -2.35 -8.19
C ALA A 169 8.49 -1.73 -9.39
N LEU A 170 9.15 -0.56 -9.25
CA LEU A 170 9.74 0.15 -10.37
C LEU A 170 11.26 0.16 -10.36
N PHE A 171 11.91 0.26 -9.21
CA PHE A 171 13.36 0.39 -9.09
C PHE A 171 13.93 -0.57 -8.05
N ASP A 172 15.17 -0.95 -8.28
CA ASP A 172 16.03 -1.68 -7.35
C ASP A 172 17.35 -0.90 -7.18
N GLY A 173 18.04 -1.08 -6.06
CA GLY A 173 19.39 -0.57 -5.84
C GLY A 173 19.48 0.73 -5.03
N ASP A 174 20.65 1.37 -5.13
CA ASP A 174 20.99 2.55 -4.35
C ASP A 174 20.30 3.80 -4.86
N TYR A 175 20.05 4.72 -3.94
CA TYR A 175 19.42 5.99 -4.27
C TYR A 175 20.02 7.15 -3.47
N SER A 176 19.86 8.36 -3.99
CA SER A 176 20.02 9.61 -3.23
C SER A 176 18.69 10.33 -3.13
N MET A 177 18.47 11.12 -2.08
CA MET A 177 17.21 11.85 -1.94
C MET A 177 17.39 13.22 -1.29
N GLN A 178 16.42 14.11 -1.62
CA GLN A 178 16.18 15.39 -0.94
C GLN A 178 14.68 15.58 -0.77
N SER A 179 14.26 16.17 0.35
CA SER A 179 12.84 16.39 0.60
C SER A 179 12.59 17.76 1.28
N PHE A 180 11.42 18.32 0.99
CA PHE A 180 10.89 19.51 1.63
C PHE A 180 9.48 19.19 2.10
N CYS A 181 9.31 19.10 3.41
CA CYS A 181 8.08 18.60 4.00
C CYS A 181 7.66 19.44 5.20
N THR A 182 6.36 19.65 5.29
CA THR A 182 5.65 19.98 6.52
C THR A 182 4.88 18.75 7.00
N PHE A 183 4.19 18.84 8.13
CA PHE A 183 3.38 17.74 8.64
C PHE A 183 2.30 17.24 7.65
N ASP A 184 1.74 18.15 6.83
CA ASP A 184 0.61 17.89 5.94
C ASP A 184 0.94 17.89 4.44
N ILE A 185 2.11 18.40 4.05
CA ILE A 185 2.53 18.50 2.64
C ILE A 185 3.98 18.08 2.53
N CYS A 186 4.29 17.21 1.58
CA CYS A 186 5.65 16.77 1.35
C CYS A 186 5.92 16.61 -0.15
N GLY A 187 7.09 17.11 -0.58
CA GLY A 187 7.71 16.81 -1.85
C GLY A 187 9.06 16.15 -1.60
N ALA A 188 9.28 14.98 -2.18
CA ALA A 188 10.54 14.25 -2.10
C ALA A 188 11.05 13.91 -3.51
N MET A 189 12.32 14.21 -3.76
CA MET A 189 13.01 13.88 -4.99
C MET A 189 14.02 12.78 -4.69
N PHE A 190 13.93 11.69 -5.42
CA PHE A 190 14.89 10.59 -5.40
C PHE A 190 15.65 10.56 -6.72
N ARG A 191 16.83 9.96 -6.71
CA ARG A 191 17.56 9.62 -7.90
C ARG A 191 18.07 8.20 -7.79
N PHE A 192 17.59 7.33 -8.67
CA PHE A 192 18.05 5.97 -8.87
C PHE A 192 18.96 5.98 -10.10
N ASP A 193 20.24 5.71 -9.90
CA ASP A 193 21.26 5.89 -10.92
C ASP A 193 21.17 7.28 -11.60
N THR A 194 20.66 7.38 -12.82
CA THR A 194 20.44 8.63 -13.56
C THR A 194 18.99 9.10 -13.57
N THR A 195 18.03 8.27 -13.10
CA THR A 195 16.59 8.55 -13.18
C THR A 195 16.10 9.35 -11.98
N PRO A 196 15.61 10.57 -12.19
CA PRO A 196 14.92 11.34 -11.15
C PRO A 196 13.49 10.80 -10.93
N VAL A 197 13.11 10.67 -9.66
CA VAL A 197 11.78 10.25 -9.23
C VAL A 197 11.22 11.28 -8.26
N TYR A 198 10.08 11.86 -8.57
CA TYR A 198 9.43 12.86 -7.72
C TYR A 198 8.16 12.32 -7.09
N LEU A 199 8.09 12.34 -5.76
CA LEU A 199 6.91 12.00 -4.99
C LEU A 199 6.32 13.25 -4.35
N SER A 200 5.02 13.46 -4.51
CA SER A 200 4.28 14.57 -3.93
C SER A 200 3.06 14.09 -3.17
N ALA A 201 3.01 14.37 -1.87
CA ALA A 201 1.88 14.03 -1.01
C ALA A 201 1.31 15.28 -0.31
N SER A 202 -0.01 15.39 -0.23
CA SER A 202 -0.68 16.51 0.42
C SER A 202 -2.01 16.09 1.04
N ARG A 203 -2.27 16.58 2.26
CA ARG A 203 -3.58 16.52 2.93
C ARG A 203 -4.34 17.84 2.87
N LYS A 204 -3.78 18.87 2.20
CA LYS A 204 -4.36 20.20 2.08
C LYS A 204 -4.99 20.49 0.72
N SER A 205 -4.96 19.52 -0.18
CA SER A 205 -5.60 19.65 -1.49
C SER A 205 -7.13 19.70 -1.36
N SER A 206 -7.79 20.52 -2.15
CA SER A 206 -9.26 20.52 -2.28
C SER A 206 -9.78 19.38 -3.17
N LYS A 207 -8.90 18.74 -3.94
CA LYS A 207 -9.22 17.65 -4.87
C LYS A 207 -8.40 16.41 -4.53
N LYS A 208 -9.04 15.23 -4.61
CA LYS A 208 -8.34 13.95 -4.52
C LYS A 208 -7.62 13.67 -5.84
N ILE A 209 -6.29 13.43 -5.76
CA ILE A 209 -5.43 13.13 -6.91
C ILE A 209 -4.58 11.93 -6.54
N ARG A 210 -4.56 10.91 -7.39
CA ARG A 210 -3.70 9.74 -7.24
C ARG A 210 -3.26 9.30 -8.63
N ILE A 211 -2.17 9.86 -9.11
CA ILE A 211 -1.68 9.64 -10.47
C ILE A 211 -0.21 9.28 -10.45
N ILE A 212 0.20 8.53 -11.47
CA ILE A 212 1.58 8.25 -11.81
C ILE A 212 1.84 8.71 -13.24
N HIS A 213 2.99 9.34 -13.45
CA HIS A 213 3.51 9.77 -14.74
C HIS A 213 4.91 9.22 -14.91
N ILE A 214 5.19 8.57 -16.04
CA ILE A 214 6.49 7.97 -16.34
C ILE A 214 6.88 8.37 -17.77
N GLU A 215 8.08 8.89 -17.93
CA GLU A 215 8.64 9.20 -19.24
C GLU A 215 9.69 8.16 -19.62
N GLU A 216 9.59 7.67 -20.83
CA GLU A 216 10.60 6.86 -21.52
C GLU A 216 11.00 7.51 -22.84
N GLU A 217 12.05 7.01 -23.51
CA GLU A 217 12.55 7.62 -24.73
C GLU A 217 11.47 7.71 -25.82
N GLU A 218 10.62 6.68 -25.97
CA GLU A 218 9.66 6.57 -27.07
C GLU A 218 8.21 6.83 -26.68
N PHE A 219 7.92 6.96 -25.38
CA PHE A 219 6.56 7.15 -24.90
C PHE A 219 6.49 7.71 -23.48
N THR A 220 5.31 8.22 -23.13
CA THR A 220 4.97 8.64 -21.77
C THR A 220 3.78 7.84 -21.28
N ILE A 221 3.82 7.35 -20.04
CA ILE A 221 2.72 6.67 -19.38
C ILE A 221 2.04 7.64 -18.41
N GLN A 222 0.73 7.67 -18.43
CA GLN A 222 -0.10 8.28 -17.38
C GLN A 222 -1.04 7.24 -16.80
N GLY A 223 -0.91 6.97 -15.48
CA GLY A 223 -1.77 6.07 -14.74
C GLY A 223 -2.60 6.81 -13.69
N ASP A 224 -3.86 6.44 -13.53
CA ASP A 224 -4.74 6.92 -12.47
C ASP A 224 -5.13 5.75 -11.57
N PHE A 225 -4.68 5.78 -10.29
CA PHE A 225 -4.94 4.73 -9.31
C PHE A 225 -6.41 4.62 -8.91
N MET A 226 -7.18 5.71 -9.04
CA MET A 226 -8.58 5.74 -8.63
C MET A 226 -9.49 5.18 -9.69
N THR A 227 -9.24 5.53 -10.96
CA THR A 227 -10.03 5.03 -12.09
C THR A 227 -9.49 3.71 -12.63
N GLN A 228 -8.27 3.33 -12.22
CA GLN A 228 -7.52 2.16 -12.70
C GLN A 228 -7.38 2.20 -14.24
N GLU A 229 -6.95 3.34 -14.74
CA GLU A 229 -6.75 3.57 -16.16
C GLU A 229 -5.29 3.93 -16.45
N ILE A 230 -4.78 3.46 -17.59
CA ILE A 230 -3.45 3.75 -18.10
C ILE A 230 -3.56 4.23 -19.53
N TYR A 231 -2.90 5.34 -19.80
CA TYR A 231 -2.74 5.89 -21.15
C TYR A 231 -1.24 5.94 -21.49
N VAL A 232 -0.90 5.49 -22.69
CA VAL A 232 0.44 5.55 -23.27
C VAL A 232 0.42 6.52 -24.44
N TYR A 233 1.19 7.59 -24.30
CA TYR A 233 1.35 8.63 -25.31
C TYR A 233 2.62 8.34 -26.09
N ARG A 234 2.51 7.94 -27.35
CA ARG A 234 3.65 7.68 -28.20
C ARG A 234 4.34 8.96 -28.62
N LYS A 235 5.67 8.95 -28.71
CA LYS A 235 6.45 10.04 -29.27
C LYS A 235 6.06 10.26 -30.72
N PRO A 236 5.76 11.50 -31.15
CA PRO A 236 5.37 11.76 -32.51
C PRO A 236 6.53 11.52 -33.47
N GLU A 237 6.29 10.79 -34.56
CA GLU A 237 7.33 10.49 -35.55
C GLU A 237 7.68 11.69 -36.43
N GLN A 238 6.73 12.59 -36.70
CA GLN A 238 6.95 13.75 -37.58
C GLN A 238 6.08 14.95 -37.20
N TYR A 239 6.67 16.14 -37.34
CA TYR A 239 5.94 17.40 -37.37
C TYR A 239 5.69 17.78 -38.83
N ARG A 240 4.44 18.12 -39.18
CA ARG A 240 4.08 18.65 -40.48
C ARG A 240 3.77 20.14 -40.37
N VAL A 241 4.14 20.90 -41.39
CA VAL A 241 3.74 22.31 -41.50
C VAL A 241 2.64 22.39 -42.56
N GLU A 242 1.42 22.69 -42.14
CA GLU A 242 0.29 22.91 -43.01
C GLU A 242 -0.18 24.36 -42.89
N GLU A 243 -0.16 25.11 -43.98
CA GLU A 243 -0.63 26.49 -44.06
C GLU A 243 -0.17 27.41 -42.89
N GLN A 244 1.13 27.40 -42.57
CA GLN A 244 1.73 28.14 -41.43
C GLN A 244 1.37 27.62 -40.03
N ARG A 245 0.82 26.41 -39.90
CA ARG A 245 0.58 25.74 -38.60
C ARG A 245 1.46 24.50 -38.48
N TYR A 246 1.99 24.31 -37.29
CA TYR A 246 2.60 23.04 -36.91
C TYR A 246 1.50 22.04 -36.57
N VAL A 247 1.46 20.94 -37.28
CA VAL A 247 0.51 19.83 -37.05
C VAL A 247 1.28 18.62 -36.58
N GLN A 248 0.85 18.04 -35.48
CA GLN A 248 1.43 16.86 -34.90
C GLN A 248 0.33 15.81 -34.66
N ASP A 249 0.54 14.61 -35.15
CA ASP A 249 -0.35 13.48 -34.86
C ASP A 249 0.08 12.85 -33.53
N ASN A 250 -0.82 12.81 -32.55
CA ASN A 250 -0.60 12.16 -31.26
C ASN A 250 -1.29 10.79 -31.25
N ILE A 251 -0.49 9.73 -31.03
CA ILE A 251 -1.04 8.39 -30.80
C ILE A 251 -1.16 8.19 -29.30
N ILE A 252 -2.40 7.98 -28.85
CA ILE A 252 -2.73 7.70 -27.45
C ILE A 252 -3.34 6.30 -27.38
N GLU A 253 -2.67 5.40 -26.69
CA GLU A 253 -3.13 4.04 -26.45
C GLU A 253 -3.75 3.97 -25.05
N LYS A 254 -4.98 3.46 -24.96
CA LYS A 254 -5.57 3.11 -23.66
C LYS A 254 -5.29 1.64 -23.37
N VAL A 255 -4.52 1.39 -22.31
CA VAL A 255 -4.22 0.02 -21.88
C VAL A 255 -5.47 -0.60 -21.25
N MET A 256 -5.79 -1.82 -21.64
CA MET A 256 -6.90 -2.57 -21.07
C MET A 256 -6.49 -3.14 -19.70
N VAL A 257 -7.02 -2.56 -18.66
CA VAL A 257 -6.80 -2.98 -17.26
C VAL A 257 -8.06 -3.65 -16.73
N GLY A 258 -7.94 -4.86 -16.22
CA GLY A 258 -9.04 -5.54 -15.52
C GLY A 258 -9.26 -4.88 -14.16
N LYS A 259 -10.33 -4.08 -14.03
CA LYS A 259 -10.63 -3.38 -12.77
C LYS A 259 -11.00 -4.36 -11.65
N VAL A 260 -10.35 -4.21 -10.51
CA VAL A 260 -10.59 -5.03 -9.31
C VAL A 260 -10.61 -4.14 -8.05
N GLU A 261 -11.12 -4.66 -6.97
CA GLU A 261 -10.95 -4.05 -5.64
C GLU A 261 -9.55 -4.45 -5.11
N PRO A 262 -8.58 -3.51 -4.97
CA PRO A 262 -7.21 -3.87 -4.56
C PRO A 262 -7.17 -4.58 -3.21
N LEU A 263 -8.00 -4.18 -2.23
CA LEU A 263 -8.08 -4.85 -0.93
C LEU A 263 -8.52 -6.31 -1.08
N LYS A 264 -9.47 -6.59 -1.95
CA LYS A 264 -9.92 -7.98 -2.18
C LYS A 264 -8.81 -8.83 -2.79
N THR A 265 -8.03 -8.26 -3.72
CA THR A 265 -6.87 -8.93 -4.29
C THR A 265 -5.79 -9.18 -3.23
N GLU A 266 -5.46 -8.20 -2.42
CA GLU A 266 -4.51 -8.32 -1.32
C GLU A 266 -4.90 -9.44 -0.34
N LEU A 267 -6.12 -9.38 0.20
CA LEU A 267 -6.58 -10.33 1.20
C LEU A 267 -6.74 -11.76 0.63
N SER A 268 -7.22 -11.89 -0.60
CA SER A 268 -7.27 -13.22 -1.25
C SER A 268 -5.88 -13.79 -1.50
N THR A 269 -4.91 -12.93 -1.90
CA THR A 269 -3.51 -13.35 -2.06
C THR A 269 -2.90 -13.79 -0.74
N PHE A 270 -3.18 -13.05 0.36
CA PHE A 270 -2.70 -13.44 1.69
C PHE A 270 -3.24 -14.82 2.11
N VAL A 271 -4.56 -15.04 1.98
CA VAL A 271 -5.19 -16.34 2.24
C VAL A 271 -4.57 -17.46 1.41
N ASP A 272 -4.31 -17.21 0.13
CA ASP A 272 -3.69 -18.18 -0.77
C ASP A 272 -2.24 -18.49 -0.39
N CYS A 273 -1.47 -17.48 0.04
CA CYS A 273 -0.09 -17.67 0.51
C CYS A 273 -0.06 -18.51 1.79
N VAL A 274 -0.94 -18.24 2.75
CA VAL A 274 -1.05 -19.05 3.98
C VAL A 274 -1.41 -20.48 3.66
N LYS A 275 -2.41 -20.73 2.81
CA LYS A 275 -2.81 -22.10 2.40
C LYS A 275 -1.70 -22.88 1.72
N LYS A 276 -0.81 -22.21 1.01
CA LYS A 276 0.31 -22.83 0.27
C LYS A 276 1.60 -22.88 1.07
N GLY A 277 1.67 -22.22 2.23
CA GLY A 277 2.90 -22.10 3.01
C GLY A 277 4.00 -21.35 2.24
N ILE A 278 3.66 -20.31 1.48
CA ILE A 278 4.62 -19.51 0.70
C ILE A 278 4.64 -18.06 1.21
N PRO A 279 5.76 -17.36 1.06
CA PRO A 279 5.86 -15.95 1.48
C PRO A 279 4.82 -15.07 0.81
N PHE A 280 4.32 -14.07 1.54
CA PHE A 280 3.43 -13.05 1.00
C PHE A 280 4.18 -12.08 0.09
N THR A 281 3.48 -11.53 -0.91
CA THR A 281 4.05 -10.63 -1.93
C THR A 281 4.75 -9.40 -1.37
N VAL A 282 4.22 -8.82 -0.30
CA VAL A 282 4.82 -7.67 0.40
C VAL A 282 5.39 -8.16 1.73
N THR A 283 6.71 -8.34 1.75
CA THR A 283 7.39 -8.95 2.89
C THR A 283 7.62 -7.96 4.04
N PRO A 284 7.87 -8.44 5.27
CA PRO A 284 8.25 -7.59 6.40
C PRO A 284 9.49 -6.75 6.14
N GLU A 285 10.49 -7.27 5.39
CA GLU A 285 11.72 -6.55 5.02
C GLU A 285 11.41 -5.38 4.10
N GLN A 286 10.47 -5.54 3.16
CA GLN A 286 10.00 -4.43 2.32
C GLN A 286 9.26 -3.39 3.15
N GLY A 287 8.42 -3.82 4.11
CA GLY A 287 7.79 -2.93 5.07
C GLY A 287 8.80 -2.13 5.91
N LEU A 288 9.86 -2.78 6.40
CA LEU A 288 10.98 -2.13 7.10
C LEU A 288 11.69 -1.11 6.19
N ALA A 289 11.99 -1.47 4.95
CA ALA A 289 12.62 -0.56 3.99
C ALA A 289 11.77 0.71 3.79
N ASN A 290 10.46 0.56 3.66
CA ASN A 290 9.53 1.68 3.53
C ASN A 290 9.54 2.60 4.77
N VAL A 291 9.57 2.03 5.98
CA VAL A 291 9.67 2.82 7.23
C VAL A 291 10.99 3.58 7.28
N ARG A 292 12.12 2.97 6.93
CA ARG A 292 13.44 3.64 6.86
C ARG A 292 13.43 4.83 5.91
N VAL A 293 12.83 4.70 4.73
CA VAL A 293 12.68 5.81 3.77
C VAL A 293 11.81 6.92 4.36
N CYS A 294 10.68 6.58 5.01
CA CYS A 294 9.83 7.56 5.68
C CYS A 294 10.60 8.31 6.79
N GLU A 295 11.38 7.61 7.61
CA GLU A 295 12.22 8.22 8.65
C GLU A 295 13.28 9.16 8.04
N ALA A 296 13.92 8.75 6.93
CA ALA A 296 14.91 9.57 6.26
C ALA A 296 14.30 10.88 5.70
N ILE A 297 13.10 10.81 5.12
CA ILE A 297 12.35 11.99 4.68
C ILE A 297 11.99 12.88 5.88
N LYS A 298 11.49 12.30 6.97
CA LYS A 298 11.08 13.04 8.17
C LYS A 298 12.24 13.76 8.86
N LYS A 299 13.46 13.27 8.78
CA LYS A 299 14.66 13.96 9.31
C LYS A 299 14.91 15.32 8.62
N GLN A 300 14.35 15.54 7.42
CA GLN A 300 14.46 16.79 6.65
C GLN A 300 13.21 17.68 6.79
N MET A 301 12.21 17.28 7.61
CA MET A 301 11.01 18.11 7.87
C MET A 301 11.37 19.34 8.67
N ILE A 302 10.69 20.45 8.32
CA ILE A 302 10.74 21.76 9.03
C ILE A 302 9.64 21.82 10.08
#